data_fcecce577083c215a6876a2f348a864d
#
_entry.id   fcecce577083c215a6876a2f348a864d
#
_cell.length_a   1.000
_cell.length_b   1.000
_cell.length_c   1.000
_cell.angle_alpha   90.00
_cell.angle_beta   90.00
_cell.angle_gamma   90.00
#
_symmetry.space_group_name_H-M   'P 1'
#
loop_
_entity.id
_entity.type
_entity.pdbx_description
1 polymer ?
#
loop_
_entity_poly.entity_id
_entity_poly.type
_entity_poly.pdbx_seq_one_letter_code
_entity_poly.pdbx_strand_id
1 'polypeptide(L)'
;SNTEAGWINGLYFVGYLSVVPVLSSLTDRVSPRMIFTMGMAMSCISSVAFALYAEGFWTALIFRTLTGAGLAGIYMPGLKLLTDHLSGPKQSRYIAIYTASFGVGAALSYLLAGELNAALNWQWAFGIAAIGPAVGAIIVAVFLPKDAPYQEKAPDTHLLDFRPVFRCRPAMGYVLAYTAHNFELFAFRSWMVAFLFYVQSTQPDANISMTATQLAAIINLSGLPASILGNELAVKIGRQRAITLVMLSSAFVAMSMGFMATLPFWTLFAVCILYNMTILGDSGAVTAGVVGAAPEGYKGATMAVHTCIGFMGSFLGPLAFGIALDLVGGGVSIMSWGFAFGAVGLTTAIIGPLALVWARR
;
A
#
# COMPACT_ATOMS: atom_id res chain seq x y z
N SER A 1 18.17 -1.61 -14.83
CA SER A 1 18.28 -2.73 -13.87
C SER A 1 16.99 -2.90 -13.05
N ASN A 2 16.79 -4.08 -12.43
CA ASN A 2 15.68 -4.31 -11.51
C ASN A 2 15.78 -3.43 -10.26
N THR A 3 17.00 -3.15 -9.82
CA THR A 3 17.26 -2.19 -8.73
C THR A 3 16.75 -0.79 -9.08
N GLU A 4 16.98 -0.28 -10.28
CA GLU A 4 16.45 1.03 -10.74
C GLU A 4 14.92 1.04 -10.79
N ALA A 5 14.30 -0.04 -11.29
CA ALA A 5 12.85 -0.19 -11.26
C ALA A 5 12.30 -0.19 -9.82
N GLY A 6 12.99 -0.85 -8.90
CA GLY A 6 12.70 -0.82 -7.47
C GLY A 6 12.78 0.60 -6.87
N TRP A 7 13.80 1.38 -7.25
CA TRP A 7 13.94 2.79 -6.87
C TRP A 7 12.78 3.64 -7.39
N ILE A 8 12.43 3.54 -8.67
CA ILE A 8 11.33 4.31 -9.28
C ILE A 8 9.99 4.01 -8.57
N ASN A 9 9.73 2.75 -8.24
CA ASN A 9 8.53 2.38 -7.49
C ASN A 9 8.59 2.85 -6.03
N GLY A 10 9.72 2.68 -5.37
CA GLY A 10 9.90 3.03 -3.96
C GLY A 10 9.85 4.54 -3.70
N LEU A 11 10.45 5.36 -4.56
CA LEU A 11 10.52 6.83 -4.38
C LEU A 11 9.17 7.53 -4.46
N TYR A 12 8.17 6.92 -5.05
CA TYR A 12 6.78 7.35 -4.89
C TYR A 12 6.40 7.46 -3.40
N PHE A 13 6.82 6.47 -2.59
CA PHE A 13 6.55 6.47 -1.15
C PHE A 13 7.46 7.42 -0.37
N VAL A 14 8.67 7.71 -0.83
CA VAL A 14 9.52 8.75 -0.22
C VAL A 14 8.86 10.12 -0.35
N GLY A 15 8.30 10.46 -1.51
CA GLY A 15 7.50 11.67 -1.68
C GLY A 15 6.31 11.73 -0.73
N TYR A 16 5.59 10.62 -0.58
CA TYR A 16 4.51 10.49 0.39
C TYR A 16 4.99 10.72 1.83
N LEU A 17 6.05 10.02 2.26
CA LEU A 17 6.59 10.05 3.61
C LEU A 17 7.14 11.42 4.01
N SER A 18 7.73 12.17 3.08
CA SER A 18 8.27 13.48 3.36
C SER A 18 7.22 14.53 3.72
N VAL A 19 5.99 14.35 3.25
CA VAL A 19 4.92 15.33 3.37
C VAL A 19 3.79 14.89 4.32
N VAL A 20 3.55 13.59 4.47
CA VAL A 20 2.45 13.05 5.28
C VAL A 20 2.44 13.50 6.74
N PRO A 21 3.58 13.62 7.48
CA PRO A 21 3.54 14.07 8.88
C PRO A 21 2.94 15.47 9.02
N VAL A 22 3.29 16.35 8.09
CA VAL A 22 2.81 17.72 8.08
C VAL A 22 1.35 17.77 7.64
N LEU A 23 1.00 17.16 6.51
CA LEU A 23 -0.35 17.24 5.98
C LEU A 23 -1.39 16.53 6.86
N SER A 24 -1.06 15.35 7.41
CA SER A 24 -1.97 14.63 8.31
C SER A 24 -2.22 15.41 9.60
N SER A 25 -1.17 15.99 10.21
CA SER A 25 -1.33 16.84 11.40
C SER A 25 -2.05 18.15 11.09
N LEU A 26 -1.88 18.68 9.89
CA LEU A 26 -2.51 19.92 9.46
C LEU A 26 -4.04 19.79 9.28
N THR A 27 -4.54 18.58 9.03
CA THR A 27 -5.99 18.32 8.87
C THR A 27 -6.82 18.65 10.12
N ASP A 28 -6.19 18.73 11.29
CA ASP A 28 -6.86 19.13 12.53
C ASP A 28 -7.00 20.66 12.66
N ARG A 29 -6.34 21.43 11.81
CA ARG A 29 -6.28 22.91 11.88
C ARG A 29 -6.73 23.61 10.61
N VAL A 30 -6.56 22.96 9.47
CA VAL A 30 -6.95 23.45 8.15
C VAL A 30 -7.98 22.50 7.55
N SER A 31 -8.90 23.02 6.78
CA SER A 31 -9.96 22.23 6.15
C SER A 31 -9.40 21.00 5.42
N PRO A 32 -9.76 19.76 5.82
CA PRO A 32 -9.35 18.55 5.13
C PRO A 32 -9.74 18.54 3.64
N ARG A 33 -10.83 19.24 3.29
CA ARG A 33 -11.27 19.43 1.90
C ARG A 33 -10.24 20.17 1.06
N MET A 34 -9.65 21.24 1.59
CA MET A 34 -8.61 22.00 0.89
C MET A 34 -7.36 21.16 0.67
N ILE A 35 -6.89 20.47 1.71
CA ILE A 35 -5.70 19.58 1.65
C ILE A 35 -5.94 18.46 0.63
N PHE A 36 -7.11 17.84 0.65
CA PHE A 36 -7.51 16.79 -0.28
C PHE A 36 -7.51 17.27 -1.74
N THR A 37 -8.13 18.43 -1.99
CA THR A 37 -8.20 19.00 -3.35
C THR A 37 -6.82 19.38 -3.88
N MET A 38 -5.94 19.95 -3.04
CA MET A 38 -4.54 20.26 -3.40
C MET A 38 -3.74 18.98 -3.69
N GLY A 39 -3.90 17.93 -2.88
CA GLY A 39 -3.27 16.63 -3.10
C GLY A 39 -3.69 16.00 -4.43
N MET A 40 -4.99 16.05 -4.74
CA MET A 40 -5.52 15.58 -6.03
C MET A 40 -4.95 16.39 -7.21
N ALA A 41 -4.92 17.71 -7.12
CA ALA A 41 -4.36 18.58 -8.16
C ALA A 41 -2.87 18.29 -8.38
N MET A 42 -2.09 18.14 -7.31
CA MET A 42 -0.68 17.80 -7.38
C MET A 42 -0.45 16.42 -8.02
N SER A 43 -1.22 15.41 -7.63
CA SER A 43 -1.16 14.08 -8.24
C SER A 43 -1.51 14.09 -9.72
N CYS A 44 -2.54 14.86 -10.11
CA CYS A 44 -2.93 15.02 -11.52
C CYS A 44 -1.79 15.65 -12.33
N ILE A 45 -1.30 16.81 -11.90
CA ILE A 45 -0.24 17.56 -12.60
C ILE A 45 1.04 16.72 -12.71
N SER A 46 1.45 16.06 -11.63
CA SER A 46 2.66 15.22 -11.62
C SER A 46 2.53 14.00 -12.54
N SER A 47 1.34 13.38 -12.62
CA SER A 47 1.10 12.24 -13.50
C SER A 47 1.10 12.64 -14.97
N VAL A 48 0.52 13.80 -15.31
CA VAL A 48 0.61 14.37 -16.66
C VAL A 48 2.06 14.73 -17.01
N ALA A 49 2.78 15.38 -16.08
CA ALA A 49 4.18 15.74 -16.29
C ALA A 49 5.06 14.47 -16.45
N PHE A 50 4.79 13.41 -15.70
CA PHE A 50 5.45 12.12 -15.89
C PHE A 50 5.21 11.57 -17.30
N ALA A 51 3.96 11.58 -17.77
CA ALA A 51 3.61 11.10 -19.10
C ALA A 51 4.31 11.88 -20.22
N LEU A 52 4.50 13.19 -20.05
CA LEU A 52 5.05 14.07 -21.08
C LEU A 52 6.58 14.20 -21.05
N TYR A 53 7.20 14.11 -19.86
CA TYR A 53 8.61 14.51 -19.67
C TYR A 53 9.48 13.45 -18.99
N ALA A 54 8.98 12.25 -18.68
CA ALA A 54 9.79 11.19 -18.08
C ALA A 54 10.62 10.45 -19.14
N GLU A 55 11.67 11.10 -19.64
CA GLU A 55 12.56 10.54 -20.67
C GLU A 55 13.72 9.70 -20.10
N GLY A 56 13.95 9.74 -18.78
CA GLY A 56 15.04 9.02 -18.14
C GLY A 56 14.80 8.77 -16.65
N PHE A 57 15.77 8.07 -16.04
CA PHE A 57 15.70 7.67 -14.65
C PHE A 57 15.41 8.83 -13.68
N TRP A 58 16.15 9.94 -13.78
CA TRP A 58 16.02 11.09 -12.88
C TRP A 58 14.70 11.83 -13.03
N THR A 59 14.22 12.03 -14.26
CA THR A 59 12.93 12.68 -14.51
C THR A 59 11.78 11.79 -14.01
N ALA A 60 11.87 10.47 -14.22
CA ALA A 60 10.92 9.52 -13.66
C ALA A 60 10.89 9.59 -12.12
N LEU A 61 12.05 9.64 -11.46
CA LEU A 61 12.14 9.76 -10.00
C LEU A 61 11.45 11.02 -9.47
N ILE A 62 11.74 12.17 -10.08
CA ILE A 62 11.17 13.47 -9.66
C ILE A 62 9.65 13.43 -9.74
N PHE A 63 9.07 13.06 -10.87
CA PHE A 63 7.62 13.06 -11.03
C PHE A 63 6.92 11.99 -10.20
N ARG A 64 7.53 10.81 -10.00
CA ARG A 64 7.01 9.79 -9.09
C ARG A 64 7.01 10.27 -7.63
N THR A 65 8.07 10.95 -7.20
CA THR A 65 8.16 11.56 -5.87
C THR A 65 7.09 12.63 -5.66
N LEU A 66 6.87 13.50 -6.65
CA LEU A 66 5.81 14.52 -6.61
C LEU A 66 4.41 13.90 -6.59
N THR A 67 4.18 12.84 -7.36
CA THR A 67 2.90 12.10 -7.31
C THR A 67 2.66 11.50 -5.93
N GLY A 68 3.70 10.94 -5.31
CA GLY A 68 3.66 10.43 -3.94
C GLY A 68 3.36 11.51 -2.90
N ALA A 69 3.97 12.69 -3.04
CA ALA A 69 3.66 13.84 -2.19
C ALA A 69 2.19 14.28 -2.33
N GLY A 70 1.63 14.22 -3.54
CA GLY A 70 0.20 14.44 -3.79
C GLY A 70 -0.68 13.44 -3.04
N LEU A 71 -0.31 12.14 -3.04
CA LEU A 71 -1.04 11.11 -2.30
C LEU A 71 -1.12 11.40 -0.80
N ALA A 72 -0.11 12.03 -0.21
CA ALA A 72 -0.12 12.42 1.19
C ALA A 72 -1.28 13.36 1.55
N GLY A 73 -1.70 14.21 0.60
CA GLY A 73 -2.89 15.05 0.71
C GLY A 73 -4.21 14.31 0.46
N ILE A 74 -4.17 13.09 -0.08
CA ILE A 74 -5.37 12.36 -0.53
C ILE A 74 -5.82 11.34 0.51
N TYR A 75 -4.98 10.37 0.87
CA TYR A 75 -5.43 9.17 1.58
C TYR A 75 -5.93 9.47 3.01
N MET A 76 -5.08 9.98 3.89
CA MET A 76 -5.49 10.31 5.26
C MET A 76 -6.38 11.55 5.37
N PRO A 77 -6.08 12.66 4.67
CA PRO A 77 -7.00 13.78 4.64
C PRO A 77 -8.39 13.44 4.06
N GLY A 78 -8.46 12.57 3.06
CA GLY A 78 -9.72 12.07 2.51
C GLY A 78 -10.51 11.22 3.50
N LEU A 79 -9.83 10.37 4.29
CA LEU A 79 -10.47 9.63 5.37
C LEU A 79 -11.03 10.57 6.45
N LYS A 80 -10.25 11.57 6.86
CA LYS A 80 -10.73 12.58 7.82
C LYS A 80 -11.91 13.37 7.26
N LEU A 81 -11.83 13.80 6.01
CA LEU A 81 -12.91 14.48 5.32
C LEU A 81 -14.21 13.65 5.35
N LEU A 82 -14.12 12.35 5.10
CA LEU A 82 -15.25 11.43 5.19
C LEU A 82 -15.80 11.33 6.63
N THR A 83 -14.92 11.15 7.62
CA THR A 83 -15.32 10.97 9.02
C THR A 83 -15.89 12.23 9.65
N ASP A 84 -15.42 13.41 9.24
CA ASP A 84 -15.95 14.70 9.69
C ASP A 84 -17.39 14.98 9.15
N HIS A 85 -17.83 14.26 8.12
CA HIS A 85 -19.18 14.35 7.56
C HIS A 85 -20.13 13.23 8.01
N LEU A 86 -19.63 12.24 8.75
CA LEU A 86 -20.41 11.06 9.15
C LEU A 86 -20.27 10.78 10.64
N SER A 87 -21.36 10.31 11.25
CA SER A 87 -21.37 9.93 12.67
C SER A 87 -22.07 8.60 12.91
N GLY A 88 -21.85 8.02 14.10
CA GLY A 88 -22.48 6.80 14.56
C GLY A 88 -22.09 5.55 13.78
N PRO A 89 -22.97 4.51 13.74
CA PRO A 89 -22.63 3.21 13.11
C PRO A 89 -22.31 3.31 11.62
N LYS A 90 -22.83 4.31 10.92
CA LYS A 90 -22.56 4.54 9.50
C LYS A 90 -21.10 4.90 9.25
N GLN A 91 -20.46 5.63 10.16
CA GLN A 91 -19.05 6.05 10.03
C GLN A 91 -18.12 4.83 9.85
N SER A 92 -18.23 3.83 10.72
CA SER A 92 -17.39 2.62 10.64
C SER A 92 -17.57 1.89 9.31
N ARG A 93 -18.80 1.79 8.81
CA ARG A 93 -19.09 1.14 7.52
C ARG A 93 -18.49 1.88 6.35
N TYR A 94 -18.58 3.21 6.32
CA TYR A 94 -18.00 4.01 5.25
C TYR A 94 -16.47 4.08 5.32
N ILE A 95 -15.87 4.03 6.52
CA ILE A 95 -14.41 3.85 6.67
C ILE A 95 -13.97 2.54 6.04
N ALA A 96 -14.68 1.45 6.30
CA ALA A 96 -14.35 0.14 5.70
C ALA A 96 -14.47 0.17 4.17
N ILE A 97 -15.51 0.81 3.62
CA ILE A 97 -15.67 0.98 2.16
C ILE A 97 -14.55 1.85 1.59
N TYR A 98 -14.18 2.94 2.27
CA TYR A 98 -13.09 3.82 1.85
C TYR A 98 -11.75 3.09 1.79
N THR A 99 -11.40 2.37 2.83
CA THR A 99 -10.15 1.59 2.85
C THR A 99 -10.15 0.46 1.82
N ALA A 100 -11.30 -0.21 1.63
CA ALA A 100 -11.47 -1.26 0.64
C ALA A 100 -11.34 -0.73 -0.80
N SER A 101 -11.73 0.54 -1.06
CA SER A 101 -11.62 1.16 -2.38
C SER A 101 -10.17 1.21 -2.90
N PHE A 102 -9.18 1.19 -2.00
CA PHE A 102 -7.76 1.12 -2.37
C PHE A 102 -7.45 -0.16 -3.15
N GLY A 103 -8.00 -1.31 -2.74
CA GLY A 103 -7.82 -2.58 -3.47
C GLY A 103 -8.48 -2.57 -4.85
N VAL A 104 -9.69 -1.98 -4.95
CA VAL A 104 -10.39 -1.78 -6.24
C VAL A 104 -9.59 -0.85 -7.15
N GLY A 105 -9.11 0.27 -6.60
CA GLY A 105 -8.26 1.22 -7.34
C GLY A 105 -6.98 0.57 -7.86
N ALA A 106 -6.31 -0.25 -7.05
CA ALA A 106 -5.13 -0.99 -7.46
C ALA A 106 -5.44 -1.97 -8.60
N ALA A 107 -6.52 -2.75 -8.50
CA ALA A 107 -6.93 -3.68 -9.54
C ALA A 107 -7.24 -2.97 -10.88
N LEU A 108 -8.02 -1.88 -10.83
CA LEU A 108 -8.30 -1.05 -12.01
C LEU A 108 -7.03 -0.44 -12.60
N SER A 109 -6.08 -0.02 -11.76
CA SER A 109 -4.79 0.51 -12.21
C SER A 109 -4.00 -0.52 -13.03
N TYR A 110 -3.95 -1.79 -12.62
CA TYR A 110 -3.29 -2.83 -13.40
C TYR A 110 -3.97 -3.07 -14.75
N LEU A 111 -5.31 -3.14 -14.77
CA LEU A 111 -6.07 -3.32 -16.00
C LEU A 111 -5.83 -2.15 -16.95
N LEU A 112 -6.06 -0.92 -16.49
CA LEU A 112 -5.91 0.27 -17.33
C LEU A 112 -4.47 0.44 -17.83
N ALA A 113 -3.47 0.24 -16.96
CA ALA A 113 -2.08 0.35 -17.36
C ALA A 113 -1.70 -0.71 -18.40
N GLY A 114 -2.18 -1.95 -18.26
CA GLY A 114 -1.92 -3.02 -19.21
C GLY A 114 -2.57 -2.78 -20.55
N GLU A 115 -3.87 -2.50 -20.59
CA GLU A 115 -4.64 -2.27 -21.82
C GLU A 115 -4.17 -1.01 -22.57
N LEU A 116 -3.95 0.10 -21.85
CA LEU A 116 -3.49 1.34 -22.46
C LEU A 116 -2.04 1.22 -22.97
N ASN A 117 -1.17 0.52 -22.25
CA ASN A 117 0.18 0.28 -22.74
C ASN A 117 0.22 -0.62 -23.97
N ALA A 118 -0.66 -1.62 -24.05
CA ALA A 118 -0.76 -2.51 -25.21
C ALA A 118 -1.38 -1.81 -26.43
N ALA A 119 -2.41 -0.98 -26.22
CA ALA A 119 -3.13 -0.29 -27.30
C ALA A 119 -2.40 0.96 -27.81
N LEU A 120 -1.70 1.67 -26.94
CA LEU A 120 -1.06 2.96 -27.21
C LEU A 120 0.41 2.92 -26.79
N ASN A 121 0.71 3.31 -25.56
CA ASN A 121 2.03 3.21 -24.91
C ASN A 121 1.92 3.55 -23.42
N TRP A 122 3.02 3.46 -22.68
CA TRP A 122 3.07 3.74 -21.25
C TRP A 122 2.75 5.21 -20.89
N GLN A 123 3.07 6.16 -21.77
CA GLN A 123 2.78 7.59 -21.55
C GLN A 123 1.26 7.82 -21.44
N TRP A 124 0.49 7.19 -22.30
CA TRP A 124 -0.98 7.25 -22.25
C TRP A 124 -1.54 6.60 -20.99
N ALA A 125 -0.93 5.52 -20.50
CA ALA A 125 -1.35 4.90 -19.25
C ALA A 125 -1.25 5.89 -18.07
N PHE A 126 -0.16 6.62 -17.95
CA PHE A 126 0.01 7.64 -16.90
C PHE A 126 -0.85 8.90 -17.14
N GLY A 127 -0.95 9.36 -18.38
CA GLY A 127 -1.76 10.53 -18.75
C GLY A 127 -3.26 10.31 -18.47
N ILE A 128 -3.80 9.16 -18.83
CA ILE A 128 -5.21 8.81 -18.56
C ILE A 128 -5.44 8.55 -17.07
N ALA A 129 -4.49 7.94 -16.35
CA ALA A 129 -4.58 7.76 -14.91
C ALA A 129 -4.71 9.10 -14.15
N ALA A 130 -4.18 10.21 -14.70
CA ALA A 130 -4.31 11.54 -14.13
C ALA A 130 -5.76 12.06 -14.12
N ILE A 131 -6.66 11.50 -14.93
CA ILE A 131 -8.09 11.86 -14.94
C ILE A 131 -8.74 11.53 -13.60
N GLY A 132 -8.34 10.42 -12.96
CA GLY A 132 -8.90 10.01 -11.66
C GLY A 132 -8.77 11.10 -10.59
N PRO A 133 -7.57 11.59 -10.27
CA PRO A 133 -7.38 12.71 -9.36
C PRO A 133 -8.09 13.99 -9.81
N ALA A 134 -8.11 14.32 -11.10
CA ALA A 134 -8.82 15.50 -11.61
C ALA A 134 -10.32 15.42 -11.31
N VAL A 135 -10.95 14.29 -11.62
CA VAL A 135 -12.38 14.04 -11.35
C VAL A 135 -12.64 14.06 -9.83
N GLY A 136 -11.79 13.42 -9.04
CA GLY A 136 -11.90 13.43 -7.58
C GLY A 136 -11.85 14.84 -6.98
N ALA A 137 -10.92 15.69 -7.47
CA ALA A 137 -10.85 17.11 -7.08
C ALA A 137 -12.14 17.86 -7.40
N ILE A 138 -12.68 17.68 -8.61
CA ILE A 138 -13.92 18.33 -9.05
C ILE A 138 -15.11 17.87 -8.20
N ILE A 139 -15.26 16.56 -7.97
CA ILE A 139 -16.35 16.00 -7.15
C ILE A 139 -16.33 16.63 -5.76
N VAL A 140 -15.18 16.66 -5.10
CA VAL A 140 -15.06 17.24 -3.76
C VAL A 140 -15.28 18.75 -3.79
N ALA A 141 -14.76 19.45 -4.78
CA ALA A 141 -14.93 20.90 -4.90
C ALA A 141 -16.37 21.34 -5.17
N VAL A 142 -17.15 20.53 -5.89
CA VAL A 142 -18.50 20.87 -6.31
C VAL A 142 -19.55 20.35 -5.33
N PHE A 143 -19.43 19.08 -4.91
CA PHE A 143 -20.53 18.39 -4.21
C PHE A 143 -20.36 18.34 -2.69
N LEU A 144 -19.14 18.53 -2.16
CA LEU A 144 -18.94 18.44 -0.71
C LEU A 144 -19.09 19.80 -0.05
N PRO A 145 -19.89 19.94 1.05
CA PRO A 145 -20.00 21.17 1.82
C PRO A 145 -18.64 21.64 2.35
N LYS A 146 -18.48 22.96 2.52
CA LYS A 146 -17.24 23.54 3.08
C LYS A 146 -17.10 23.24 4.56
N ASP A 147 -18.20 23.24 5.29
CA ASP A 147 -18.24 23.04 6.73
C ASP A 147 -18.61 21.59 7.05
N ALA A 148 -17.82 20.93 7.87
CA ALA A 148 -18.05 19.58 8.31
C ALA A 148 -18.79 19.57 9.65
N PRO A 149 -19.96 18.88 9.77
CA PRO A 149 -20.83 18.97 10.97
C PRO A 149 -20.23 18.30 12.22
N TYR A 150 -19.25 17.41 12.05
CA TYR A 150 -18.64 16.62 13.14
C TYR A 150 -17.15 16.90 13.33
N GLN A 151 -16.66 18.05 12.86
CA GLN A 151 -15.26 18.41 13.01
C GLN A 151 -14.94 18.65 14.50
N GLU A 152 -14.00 17.89 15.04
CA GLU A 152 -13.49 18.09 16.39
C GLU A 152 -12.71 19.41 16.47
N LYS A 153 -12.74 20.05 17.66
CA LYS A 153 -11.88 21.22 17.90
C LYS A 153 -10.42 20.82 17.79
N ALA A 154 -9.60 21.73 17.25
CA ALA A 154 -8.17 21.52 17.17
C ALA A 154 -7.62 21.14 18.56
N PRO A 155 -6.83 20.06 18.68
CA PRO A 155 -6.27 19.65 19.96
C PRO A 155 -5.29 20.72 20.48
N ASP A 156 -5.30 20.95 21.79
CA ASP A 156 -4.39 21.88 22.46
C ASP A 156 -2.99 21.25 22.68
N THR A 157 -2.49 20.56 21.68
CA THR A 157 -1.20 19.87 21.66
C THR A 157 -0.30 20.47 20.59
N HIS A 158 1.03 20.32 20.75
CA HIS A 158 1.95 20.75 19.71
C HIS A 158 1.79 19.88 18.45
N LEU A 159 1.71 20.51 17.27
CA LEU A 159 1.38 19.87 15.98
C LEU A 159 2.23 18.62 15.65
N LEU A 160 3.51 18.65 15.99
CA LEU A 160 4.49 17.63 15.66
C LEU A 160 5.11 16.95 16.90
N ASP A 161 4.39 16.91 18.02
CA ASP A 161 4.85 16.19 19.20
C ASP A 161 4.50 14.69 19.09
N PHE A 162 5.40 13.93 18.51
CA PHE A 162 5.31 12.48 18.38
C PHE A 162 5.94 11.71 19.55
N ARG A 163 6.58 12.39 20.54
CA ARG A 163 7.29 11.76 21.66
C ARG A 163 6.44 10.79 22.48
N PRO A 164 5.17 11.12 22.82
CA PRO A 164 4.30 10.19 23.54
C PRO A 164 4.02 8.91 22.76
N VAL A 165 3.89 9.00 21.42
CA VAL A 165 3.66 7.85 20.54
C VAL A 165 4.88 6.93 20.53
N PHE A 166 6.08 7.47 20.32
CA PHE A 166 7.32 6.69 20.31
C PHE A 166 7.60 6.00 21.66
N ARG A 167 7.14 6.58 22.78
CA ARG A 167 7.24 5.97 24.11
C ARG A 167 6.18 4.89 24.37
N CYS A 168 5.10 4.87 23.59
CA CYS A 168 4.03 3.89 23.73
C CYS A 168 4.39 2.58 23.01
N ARG A 169 5.03 1.65 23.75
CA ARG A 169 5.45 0.34 23.21
C ARG A 169 4.33 -0.42 22.51
N PRO A 170 3.10 -0.54 23.06
CA PRO A 170 2.01 -1.24 22.36
C PRO A 170 1.68 -0.63 21.00
N ALA A 171 1.60 0.70 20.89
CA ALA A 171 1.35 1.38 19.62
C ALA A 171 2.51 1.12 18.64
N MET A 172 3.76 1.31 19.08
CA MET A 172 4.94 1.11 18.25
C MET A 172 5.10 -0.34 17.78
N GLY A 173 4.71 -1.33 18.58
CA GLY A 173 4.71 -2.73 18.14
C GLY A 173 3.80 -2.98 16.95
N TYR A 174 2.58 -2.44 16.97
CA TYR A 174 1.69 -2.49 15.82
C TYR A 174 2.20 -1.67 14.63
N VAL A 175 2.83 -0.52 14.87
CA VAL A 175 3.44 0.30 13.81
C VAL A 175 4.54 -0.48 13.09
N LEU A 176 5.44 -1.13 13.82
CA LEU A 176 6.52 -1.94 13.23
C LEU A 176 5.99 -3.20 12.54
N ALA A 177 4.95 -3.84 13.08
CA ALA A 177 4.27 -4.94 12.41
C ALA A 177 3.65 -4.48 11.08
N TYR A 178 3.06 -3.28 11.04
CA TYR A 178 2.54 -2.69 9.80
C TYR A 178 3.64 -2.37 8.79
N THR A 179 4.82 -2.00 9.25
CA THR A 179 5.99 -1.81 8.38
C THR A 179 6.39 -3.10 7.68
N ALA A 180 6.41 -4.23 8.42
CA ALA A 180 6.68 -5.54 7.86
C ALA A 180 5.59 -5.98 6.88
N HIS A 181 4.30 -5.75 7.21
CA HIS A 181 3.18 -5.98 6.31
C HIS A 181 3.32 -5.20 5.00
N ASN A 182 3.58 -3.90 5.07
CA ASN A 182 3.75 -3.06 3.89
C ASN A 182 4.99 -3.42 3.07
N PHE A 183 6.08 -3.82 3.71
CA PHE A 183 7.28 -4.31 3.04
C PHE A 183 6.94 -5.50 2.12
N GLU A 184 6.24 -6.49 2.65
CA GLU A 184 5.82 -7.66 1.88
C GLU A 184 4.77 -7.31 0.81
N LEU A 185 3.73 -6.57 1.18
CA LEU A 185 2.64 -6.19 0.28
C LEU A 185 3.13 -5.43 -0.95
N PHE A 186 3.97 -4.42 -0.74
CA PHE A 186 4.42 -3.58 -1.85
C PHE A 186 5.56 -4.22 -2.64
N ALA A 187 6.37 -5.08 -2.03
CA ALA A 187 7.29 -5.94 -2.78
C ALA A 187 6.50 -6.84 -3.76
N PHE A 188 5.50 -7.56 -3.26
CA PHE A 188 4.66 -8.41 -4.09
C PHE A 188 3.94 -7.61 -5.19
N ARG A 189 3.27 -6.53 -4.85
CA ARG A 189 2.52 -5.70 -5.82
C ARG A 189 3.41 -5.14 -6.93
N SER A 190 4.61 -4.71 -6.61
CA SER A 190 5.53 -4.13 -7.58
C SER A 190 6.10 -5.14 -8.57
N TRP A 191 6.29 -6.39 -8.13
CA TRP A 191 6.97 -7.41 -8.92
C TRP A 191 6.05 -8.51 -9.44
N MET A 192 4.79 -8.56 -8.99
CA MET A 192 3.82 -9.59 -9.37
C MET A 192 3.60 -9.69 -10.89
N VAL A 193 3.44 -8.55 -11.57
CA VAL A 193 3.24 -8.54 -13.03
C VAL A 193 4.47 -9.11 -13.75
N ALA A 194 5.66 -8.70 -13.34
CA ALA A 194 6.91 -9.22 -13.90
C ALA A 194 7.09 -10.73 -13.63
N PHE A 195 6.72 -11.19 -12.44
CA PHE A 195 6.74 -12.61 -12.10
C PHE A 195 5.74 -13.42 -12.94
N LEU A 196 4.51 -12.95 -13.07
CA LEU A 196 3.50 -13.60 -13.91
C LEU A 196 3.94 -13.64 -15.39
N PHE A 197 4.53 -12.55 -15.89
CA PHE A 197 5.09 -12.52 -17.23
C PHE A 197 6.23 -13.53 -17.41
N TYR A 198 7.15 -13.62 -16.44
CA TYR A 198 8.20 -14.63 -16.43
C TYR A 198 7.62 -16.05 -16.51
N VAL A 199 6.62 -16.37 -15.69
CA VAL A 199 5.99 -17.70 -15.69
C VAL A 199 5.28 -17.99 -17.01
N GLN A 200 4.54 -17.02 -17.55
CA GLN A 200 3.90 -17.16 -18.87
C GLN A 200 4.94 -17.44 -19.98
N SER A 201 6.08 -16.75 -19.94
CA SER A 201 7.14 -16.95 -20.95
C SER A 201 7.84 -18.33 -20.85
N THR A 202 7.85 -18.93 -19.66
CA THR A 202 8.45 -20.27 -19.43
C THR A 202 7.46 -21.41 -19.67
N GLN A 203 6.17 -21.12 -19.84
CA GLN A 203 5.11 -22.11 -20.07
C GLN A 203 4.26 -21.77 -21.31
N PRO A 204 4.84 -21.71 -22.51
CA PRO A 204 4.12 -21.31 -23.72
C PRO A 204 2.94 -22.22 -24.07
N ASP A 205 3.04 -23.49 -23.69
CA ASP A 205 1.99 -24.50 -23.96
C ASP A 205 0.77 -24.39 -23.04
N ALA A 206 0.84 -23.56 -22.00
CA ALA A 206 -0.27 -23.36 -21.07
C ALA A 206 -1.48 -22.62 -21.67
N ASN A 207 -1.32 -22.09 -22.89
CA ASN A 207 -2.35 -21.39 -23.68
C ASN A 207 -3.18 -20.37 -22.89
N ILE A 208 -2.47 -19.46 -22.19
CA ILE A 208 -3.05 -18.48 -21.28
C ILE A 208 -3.50 -17.27 -22.09
N SER A 209 -4.81 -17.07 -22.23
CA SER A 209 -5.39 -15.95 -22.96
C SER A 209 -5.32 -14.60 -22.21
N MET A 210 -5.12 -14.63 -20.87
CA MET A 210 -5.08 -13.43 -20.04
C MET A 210 -3.66 -12.86 -19.94
N THR A 211 -3.56 -11.54 -19.96
CA THR A 211 -2.29 -10.84 -19.74
C THR A 211 -1.88 -10.87 -18.27
N ALA A 212 -0.59 -10.70 -18.00
CA ALA A 212 -0.07 -10.63 -16.63
C ALA A 212 -0.74 -9.51 -15.80
N THR A 213 -1.10 -8.40 -16.43
CA THR A 213 -1.80 -7.29 -15.77
C THR A 213 -3.25 -7.60 -15.43
N GLN A 214 -3.97 -8.32 -16.29
CA GLN A 214 -5.33 -8.81 -16.02
C GLN A 214 -5.33 -9.80 -14.85
N LEU A 215 -4.40 -10.75 -14.84
CA LEU A 215 -4.21 -11.69 -13.74
C LEU A 215 -3.86 -10.98 -12.42
N ALA A 216 -2.98 -9.99 -12.47
CA ALA A 216 -2.62 -9.16 -11.33
C ALA A 216 -3.82 -8.40 -10.75
N ALA A 217 -4.73 -7.92 -11.59
CA ALA A 217 -5.97 -7.29 -11.15
C ALA A 217 -6.86 -8.26 -10.35
N ILE A 218 -7.03 -9.49 -10.83
CA ILE A 218 -7.80 -10.52 -10.12
C ILE A 218 -7.17 -10.85 -8.76
N ILE A 219 -5.84 -11.02 -8.74
CA ILE A 219 -5.11 -11.27 -7.48
C ILE A 219 -5.37 -10.14 -6.49
N ASN A 220 -5.27 -8.86 -6.90
CA ASN A 220 -5.51 -7.74 -5.99
C ASN A 220 -6.94 -7.70 -5.42
N LEU A 221 -7.95 -8.05 -6.21
CA LEU A 221 -9.35 -8.09 -5.74
C LEU A 221 -9.55 -9.14 -4.64
N SER A 222 -8.80 -10.24 -4.63
CA SER A 222 -8.89 -11.30 -3.63
C SER A 222 -8.54 -10.83 -2.20
N GLY A 223 -7.84 -9.71 -2.08
CA GLY A 223 -7.46 -9.14 -0.78
C GLY A 223 -8.61 -8.54 0.02
N LEU A 224 -9.70 -8.13 -0.64
CA LEU A 224 -10.85 -7.52 0.03
C LEU A 224 -11.49 -8.46 1.07
N PRO A 225 -11.93 -9.68 0.72
CA PRO A 225 -12.49 -10.61 1.69
C PRO A 225 -11.46 -11.04 2.74
N ALA A 226 -10.18 -11.14 2.37
CA ALA A 226 -9.12 -11.57 3.28
C ALA A 226 -8.93 -10.61 4.46
N SER A 227 -8.93 -9.30 4.22
CA SER A 227 -8.81 -8.29 5.28
C SER A 227 -9.99 -8.34 6.26
N ILE A 228 -11.21 -8.58 5.77
CA ILE A 228 -12.41 -8.71 6.61
C ILE A 228 -12.30 -9.99 7.45
N LEU A 229 -12.02 -11.14 6.83
CA LEU A 229 -11.90 -12.43 7.52
C LEU A 229 -10.77 -12.42 8.56
N GLY A 230 -9.65 -11.76 8.26
CA GLY A 230 -8.53 -11.63 9.17
C GLY A 230 -8.86 -10.77 10.40
N ASN A 231 -9.66 -9.73 10.24
CA ASN A 231 -10.13 -8.95 11.39
C ASN A 231 -11.13 -9.77 12.25
N GLU A 232 -12.01 -10.55 11.66
CA GLU A 232 -12.90 -11.48 12.39
C GLU A 232 -12.08 -12.53 13.14
N LEU A 233 -11.03 -13.06 12.53
CA LEU A 233 -10.09 -13.96 13.21
C LEU A 233 -9.44 -13.26 14.41
N ALA A 234 -9.00 -12.01 14.25
CA ALA A 234 -8.38 -11.23 15.32
C ALA A 234 -9.34 -10.98 16.50
N VAL A 235 -10.64 -10.82 16.24
CA VAL A 235 -11.66 -10.71 17.29
C VAL A 235 -11.81 -12.05 18.04
N LYS A 236 -11.76 -13.19 17.34
CA LYS A 236 -11.97 -14.52 17.94
C LYS A 236 -10.78 -15.03 18.78
N ILE A 237 -9.56 -14.93 18.27
CA ILE A 237 -8.37 -15.55 18.91
C ILE A 237 -7.43 -14.53 19.55
N GLY A 238 -7.75 -13.24 19.48
CA GLY A 238 -6.93 -12.16 19.98
C GLY A 238 -6.01 -11.59 18.89
N ARG A 239 -5.96 -10.24 18.83
CA ARG A 239 -5.36 -9.48 17.72
C ARG A 239 -3.91 -9.83 17.45
N GLN A 240 -3.05 -9.83 18.47
CA GLN A 240 -1.62 -10.12 18.28
C GLN A 240 -1.36 -11.56 17.80
N ARG A 241 -2.16 -12.54 18.28
CA ARG A 241 -2.05 -13.94 17.82
C ARG A 241 -2.47 -14.06 16.36
N ALA A 242 -3.59 -13.44 16.01
CA ALA A 242 -4.09 -13.48 14.62
C ALA A 242 -3.09 -12.86 13.66
N ILE A 243 -2.57 -11.66 13.96
CA ILE A 243 -1.57 -11.00 13.12
C ILE A 243 -0.32 -11.87 12.96
N THR A 244 0.20 -12.41 14.07
CA THR A 244 1.39 -13.29 14.03
C THR A 244 1.16 -14.52 13.16
N LEU A 245 0.01 -15.19 13.30
CA LEU A 245 -0.32 -16.37 12.50
C LEU A 245 -0.43 -16.03 11.01
N VAL A 246 -1.11 -14.93 10.68
CA VAL A 246 -1.28 -14.49 9.30
C VAL A 246 0.07 -14.13 8.68
N MET A 247 0.93 -13.35 9.37
CA MET A 247 2.26 -13.00 8.89
C MET A 247 3.17 -14.21 8.69
N LEU A 248 3.14 -15.18 9.60
CA LEU A 248 3.92 -16.41 9.44
C LEU A 248 3.40 -17.27 8.29
N SER A 249 2.08 -17.34 8.09
CA SER A 249 1.47 -18.04 6.95
C SER A 249 1.85 -17.37 5.63
N SER A 250 1.79 -16.04 5.58
CA SER A 250 2.21 -15.25 4.42
C SER A 250 3.68 -15.47 4.08
N ALA A 251 4.55 -15.37 5.09
CA ALA A 251 5.98 -15.59 4.93
C ALA A 251 6.31 -17.01 4.42
N PHE A 252 5.59 -18.03 4.91
CA PHE A 252 5.75 -19.40 4.42
C PHE A 252 5.40 -19.53 2.94
N VAL A 253 4.28 -18.93 2.51
CA VAL A 253 3.90 -18.90 1.09
C VAL A 253 4.93 -18.11 0.27
N ALA A 254 5.38 -16.95 0.76
CA ALA A 254 6.42 -16.15 0.10
C ALA A 254 7.70 -16.95 -0.13
N MET A 255 8.25 -17.59 0.91
CA MET A 255 9.49 -18.37 0.80
C MET A 255 9.39 -19.54 -0.20
N SER A 256 8.18 -20.01 -0.47
CA SER A 256 7.94 -21.09 -1.44
C SER A 256 7.64 -20.58 -2.85
N MET A 257 7.08 -19.36 -2.99
CA MET A 257 6.44 -18.83 -4.19
C MET A 257 7.33 -18.90 -5.44
N GLY A 258 8.54 -18.39 -5.36
CA GLY A 258 9.42 -18.31 -6.53
C GLY A 258 9.86 -19.69 -7.03
N PHE A 259 10.01 -20.66 -6.13
CA PHE A 259 10.34 -22.04 -6.48
C PHE A 259 9.16 -22.80 -7.09
N MET A 260 7.94 -22.32 -6.88
CA MET A 260 6.72 -22.87 -7.47
C MET A 260 6.47 -22.43 -8.92
N ALA A 261 7.36 -21.64 -9.53
CA ALA A 261 7.23 -21.18 -10.91
C ALA A 261 7.18 -22.33 -11.95
N THR A 262 7.60 -23.54 -11.59
CA THR A 262 7.47 -24.75 -12.42
C THR A 262 6.12 -25.44 -12.32
N LEU A 263 5.26 -25.06 -11.36
CA LEU A 263 3.94 -25.66 -11.27
C LEU A 263 3.07 -25.28 -12.49
N PRO A 264 2.06 -26.10 -12.83
CA PRO A 264 1.09 -25.70 -13.84
C PRO A 264 0.55 -24.29 -13.56
N PHE A 265 0.47 -23.47 -14.58
CA PHE A 265 0.18 -22.04 -14.46
C PHE A 265 -1.01 -21.73 -13.53
N TRP A 266 -2.15 -22.40 -13.73
CA TRP A 266 -3.35 -22.13 -12.92
C TRP A 266 -3.21 -22.54 -11.45
N THR A 267 -2.37 -23.53 -11.16
CA THR A 267 -2.00 -23.87 -9.78
C THR A 267 -1.19 -22.77 -9.14
N LEU A 268 -0.18 -22.27 -9.85
CA LEU A 268 0.62 -21.13 -9.38
C LEU A 268 -0.23 -19.87 -9.22
N PHE A 269 -1.15 -19.60 -10.15
CA PHE A 269 -2.09 -18.49 -10.05
C PHE A 269 -2.96 -18.57 -8.79
N ALA A 270 -3.47 -19.76 -8.45
CA ALA A 270 -4.18 -19.97 -7.20
C ALA A 270 -3.28 -19.71 -5.97
N VAL A 271 -2.01 -20.10 -6.03
CA VAL A 271 -1.03 -19.77 -4.97
C VAL A 271 -0.79 -18.26 -4.88
N CYS A 272 -0.73 -17.53 -5.99
CA CYS A 272 -0.63 -16.06 -5.98
C CYS A 272 -1.86 -15.40 -5.32
N ILE A 273 -3.06 -15.91 -5.59
CA ILE A 273 -4.29 -15.48 -4.92
C ILE A 273 -4.21 -15.75 -3.40
N LEU A 274 -3.84 -16.96 -3.01
CA LEU A 274 -3.67 -17.34 -1.60
C LEU A 274 -2.64 -16.45 -0.92
N TYR A 275 -1.51 -16.18 -1.58
CA TYR A 275 -0.48 -15.31 -1.06
C TYR A 275 -0.99 -13.89 -0.82
N ASN A 276 -1.67 -13.29 -1.79
CA ASN A 276 -2.27 -11.97 -1.62
C ASN A 276 -3.31 -11.94 -0.48
N MET A 277 -4.09 -13.01 -0.33
CA MET A 277 -5.05 -13.13 0.79
C MET A 277 -4.33 -13.23 2.14
N THR A 278 -3.25 -13.98 2.26
CA THR A 278 -2.47 -14.06 3.50
C THR A 278 -1.77 -12.74 3.81
N ILE A 279 -1.19 -12.05 2.84
CA ILE A 279 -0.63 -10.70 3.04
C ILE A 279 -1.68 -9.74 3.60
N LEU A 280 -2.87 -9.67 2.99
CA LEU A 280 -3.90 -8.70 3.37
C LEU A 280 -4.74 -9.11 4.59
N GLY A 281 -4.62 -10.34 5.04
CA GLY A 281 -5.39 -10.88 6.16
C GLY A 281 -5.11 -10.20 7.51
N ASP A 282 -3.97 -9.59 7.73
CA ASP A 282 -3.63 -8.88 8.96
C ASP A 282 -3.87 -7.36 8.91
N SER A 283 -4.05 -6.79 7.72
CA SER A 283 -4.13 -5.35 7.46
C SER A 283 -5.12 -4.62 8.38
N GLY A 284 -6.36 -5.09 8.43
CA GLY A 284 -7.40 -4.50 9.29
C GLY A 284 -7.09 -4.65 10.78
N ALA A 285 -6.58 -5.80 11.19
CA ALA A 285 -6.25 -6.09 12.57
C ALA A 285 -5.07 -5.26 13.08
N VAL A 286 -4.03 -5.06 12.26
CA VAL A 286 -2.87 -4.21 12.60
C VAL A 286 -3.29 -2.76 12.77
N THR A 287 -4.03 -2.21 11.81
CA THR A 287 -4.50 -0.82 11.86
C THR A 287 -5.41 -0.57 13.07
N ALA A 288 -6.36 -1.47 13.33
CA ALA A 288 -7.20 -1.38 14.52
C ALA A 288 -6.39 -1.53 15.83
N GLY A 289 -5.29 -2.29 15.79
CA GLY A 289 -4.34 -2.41 16.91
C GLY A 289 -3.65 -1.08 17.24
N VAL A 290 -3.15 -0.38 16.21
CA VAL A 290 -2.54 0.95 16.36
C VAL A 290 -3.51 1.94 16.97
N VAL A 291 -4.73 2.03 16.40
CA VAL A 291 -5.77 2.96 16.89
C VAL A 291 -6.15 2.68 18.35
N GLY A 292 -6.30 1.39 18.70
CA GLY A 292 -6.65 0.97 20.06
C GLY A 292 -5.53 1.12 21.09
N ALA A 293 -4.28 1.21 20.64
CA ALA A 293 -3.10 1.40 21.50
C ALA A 293 -2.62 2.87 21.55
N ALA A 294 -3.30 3.78 20.87
CA ALA A 294 -2.90 5.19 20.82
C ALA A 294 -2.98 5.82 22.21
N PRO A 295 -1.97 6.60 22.65
CA PRO A 295 -2.04 7.37 23.86
C PRO A 295 -3.20 8.37 23.83
N GLU A 296 -3.81 8.63 24.98
CA GLU A 296 -4.92 9.57 25.09
C GLU A 296 -4.50 10.98 24.61
N GLY A 297 -5.34 11.59 23.79
CA GLY A 297 -5.07 12.90 23.16
C GLY A 297 -4.07 12.88 21.99
N TYR A 298 -3.44 11.71 21.66
CA TYR A 298 -2.43 11.60 20.59
C TYR A 298 -2.84 10.66 19.47
N LYS A 299 -4.14 10.45 19.26
CA LYS A 299 -4.63 9.52 18.23
C LYS A 299 -4.21 9.94 16.82
N GLY A 300 -4.31 11.23 16.49
CA GLY A 300 -3.85 11.78 15.21
C GLY A 300 -2.35 11.65 15.03
N ALA A 301 -1.55 12.01 16.04
CA ALA A 301 -0.10 11.83 16.04
C ALA A 301 0.29 10.33 15.89
N THR A 302 -0.45 9.42 16.55
CA THR A 302 -0.23 7.98 16.41
C THR A 302 -0.50 7.51 14.97
N MET A 303 -1.54 8.00 14.34
CA MET A 303 -1.84 7.68 12.94
C MET A 303 -0.81 8.26 11.98
N ALA A 304 -0.28 9.46 12.25
CA ALA A 304 0.81 10.04 11.47
C ALA A 304 2.09 9.18 11.57
N VAL A 305 2.49 8.78 12.77
CA VAL A 305 3.65 7.87 13.00
C VAL A 305 3.42 6.52 12.34
N HIS A 306 2.22 5.94 12.50
CA HIS A 306 1.83 4.68 11.86
C HIS A 306 1.98 4.74 10.35
N THR A 307 1.48 5.80 9.74
CA THR A 307 1.57 5.97 8.30
C THR A 307 3.00 6.19 7.84
N CYS A 308 3.75 7.09 8.50
CA CYS A 308 5.13 7.37 8.11
C CYS A 308 6.03 6.15 8.21
N ILE A 309 6.07 5.51 9.38
CA ILE A 309 6.95 4.36 9.60
C ILE A 309 6.45 3.15 8.81
N GLY A 310 5.14 2.93 8.77
CA GLY A 310 4.55 1.83 8.02
C GLY A 310 4.86 1.87 6.53
N PHE A 311 4.72 3.03 5.90
CA PHE A 311 5.02 3.18 4.47
C PHE A 311 6.52 3.22 4.13
N MET A 312 7.43 3.30 5.12
CA MET A 312 8.85 2.96 4.86
C MET A 312 8.98 1.52 4.34
N GLY A 313 8.15 0.59 4.82
CA GLY A 313 8.06 -0.75 4.25
C GLY A 313 7.70 -0.74 2.77
N SER A 314 6.77 0.12 2.37
CA SER A 314 6.36 0.25 0.95
C SER A 314 7.46 0.77 0.03
N PHE A 315 8.39 1.55 0.56
CA PHE A 315 9.60 1.97 -0.14
C PHE A 315 10.65 0.85 -0.20
N LEU A 316 10.95 0.27 0.97
CA LEU A 316 12.04 -0.69 1.11
C LEU A 316 11.74 -2.03 0.45
N GLY A 317 10.46 -2.47 0.45
CA GLY A 317 10.06 -3.76 -0.10
C GLY A 317 10.36 -3.94 -1.59
N PRO A 318 9.84 -3.08 -2.48
CA PRO A 318 10.14 -3.13 -3.91
C PRO A 318 11.62 -3.04 -4.23
N LEU A 319 12.36 -2.19 -3.49
CA LEU A 319 13.80 -2.00 -3.66
C LEU A 319 14.57 -3.26 -3.26
N ALA A 320 14.29 -3.82 -2.08
CA ALA A 320 14.93 -5.03 -1.59
C ALA A 320 14.69 -6.23 -2.52
N PHE A 321 13.47 -6.34 -3.06
CA PHE A 321 13.14 -7.38 -4.03
C PHE A 321 13.93 -7.21 -5.33
N GLY A 322 14.03 -5.99 -5.87
CA GLY A 322 14.81 -5.70 -7.07
C GLY A 322 16.30 -5.98 -6.90
N ILE A 323 16.87 -5.59 -5.75
CA ILE A 323 18.27 -5.91 -5.40
C ILE A 323 18.47 -7.43 -5.33
N ALA A 324 17.55 -8.15 -4.68
CA ALA A 324 17.62 -9.60 -4.56
C ALA A 324 17.57 -10.29 -5.92
N LEU A 325 16.74 -9.82 -6.85
CA LEU A 325 16.70 -10.30 -8.23
C LEU A 325 18.04 -10.08 -8.94
N ASP A 326 18.60 -8.87 -8.85
CA ASP A 326 19.85 -8.52 -9.52
C ASP A 326 21.05 -9.34 -8.98
N LEU A 327 21.09 -9.61 -7.67
CA LEU A 327 22.13 -10.44 -7.03
C LEU A 327 22.14 -11.89 -7.52
N VAL A 328 20.99 -12.42 -7.98
CA VAL A 328 20.85 -13.83 -8.39
C VAL A 328 20.47 -13.95 -9.86
N GLY A 329 20.98 -13.08 -10.71
CA GLY A 329 20.89 -13.20 -12.17
C GLY A 329 19.72 -12.46 -12.83
N GLY A 330 19.12 -11.46 -12.17
CA GLY A 330 18.24 -10.48 -12.80
C GLY A 330 16.82 -10.95 -13.14
N GLY A 331 16.32 -12.02 -12.50
CA GLY A 331 14.93 -12.48 -12.71
C GLY A 331 14.73 -13.39 -13.91
N VAL A 332 15.81 -13.92 -14.51
CA VAL A 332 15.75 -14.84 -15.65
C VAL A 332 15.66 -16.33 -15.24
N SER A 333 15.74 -16.61 -13.95
CA SER A 333 15.75 -17.99 -13.43
C SER A 333 14.81 -18.15 -12.24
N ILE A 334 14.35 -19.39 -12.01
CA ILE A 334 13.55 -19.75 -10.83
C ILE A 334 14.29 -19.40 -9.54
N MET A 335 15.63 -19.59 -9.53
CA MET A 335 16.46 -19.30 -8.35
C MET A 335 16.42 -17.82 -7.99
N SER A 336 16.46 -16.90 -8.96
CA SER A 336 16.38 -15.46 -8.69
C SER A 336 15.03 -15.06 -8.11
N TRP A 337 13.94 -15.59 -8.62
CA TRP A 337 12.59 -15.36 -8.05
C TRP A 337 12.43 -16.01 -6.67
N GLY A 338 12.92 -17.26 -6.52
CA GLY A 338 12.93 -17.96 -5.22
C GLY A 338 13.68 -17.19 -4.14
N PHE A 339 14.85 -16.66 -4.47
CA PHE A 339 15.65 -15.87 -3.55
C PHE A 339 14.98 -14.52 -3.20
N ALA A 340 14.42 -13.82 -4.19
CA ALA A 340 13.75 -12.53 -3.96
C ALA A 340 12.50 -12.68 -3.08
N PHE A 341 11.62 -13.63 -3.39
CA PHE A 341 10.46 -13.92 -2.55
C PHE A 341 10.86 -14.45 -1.16
N GLY A 342 11.89 -15.30 -1.10
CA GLY A 342 12.42 -15.84 0.15
C GLY A 342 12.96 -14.74 1.08
N ALA A 343 13.69 -13.76 0.55
CA ALA A 343 14.20 -12.63 1.31
C ALA A 343 13.06 -11.79 1.92
N VAL A 344 12.01 -11.54 1.14
CA VAL A 344 10.83 -10.80 1.61
C VAL A 344 10.08 -11.57 2.69
N GLY A 345 9.78 -12.86 2.45
CA GLY A 345 9.09 -13.70 3.43
C GLY A 345 9.86 -13.83 4.74
N LEU A 346 11.17 -14.05 4.68
CA LEU A 346 12.02 -14.13 5.88
C LEU A 346 12.01 -12.82 6.69
N THR A 347 12.08 -11.68 6.01
CA THR A 347 12.02 -10.36 6.64
C THR A 347 10.69 -10.17 7.39
N THR A 348 9.57 -10.51 6.76
CA THR A 348 8.24 -10.40 7.38
C THR A 348 8.07 -11.37 8.55
N ALA A 349 8.54 -12.63 8.40
CA ALA A 349 8.49 -13.64 9.46
C ALA A 349 9.24 -13.21 10.73
N ILE A 350 10.30 -12.43 10.60
CA ILE A 350 11.13 -11.97 11.72
C ILE A 350 10.58 -10.67 12.30
N ILE A 351 10.46 -9.63 11.48
CA ILE A 351 10.20 -8.26 11.98
C ILE A 351 8.82 -8.14 12.61
N GLY A 352 7.78 -8.62 11.93
CA GLY A 352 6.40 -8.46 12.41
C GLY A 352 6.14 -9.15 13.75
N PRO A 353 6.37 -10.47 13.87
CA PRO A 353 6.18 -11.18 15.14
C PRO A 353 7.06 -10.66 16.27
N LEU A 354 8.35 -10.34 16.01
CA LEU A 354 9.24 -9.79 17.03
C LEU A 354 8.77 -8.43 17.54
N ALA A 355 8.28 -7.56 16.66
CA ALA A 355 7.71 -6.27 17.05
C ALA A 355 6.52 -6.43 18.01
N LEU A 356 5.63 -7.38 17.73
CA LEU A 356 4.47 -7.66 18.59
C LEU A 356 4.86 -8.30 19.91
N VAL A 357 5.89 -9.15 19.96
CA VAL A 357 6.43 -9.71 21.20
C VAL A 357 7.08 -8.62 22.05
N TRP A 358 7.89 -7.75 21.43
CA TRP A 358 8.53 -6.62 22.10
C TRP A 358 7.49 -5.66 22.73
N ALA A 359 6.36 -5.47 22.07
CA ALA A 359 5.28 -4.59 22.54
C ALA A 359 4.53 -5.12 23.78
N ARG A 360 4.70 -6.41 24.14
CA ARG A 360 4.10 -7.01 25.35
C ARG A 360 4.88 -6.72 26.63
N ARG A 361 6.15 -6.38 26.50
CA ARG A 361 7.06 -6.07 27.61
C ARG A 361 7.02 -4.58 27.95
#